data_2e1c5e00c0314db7b30136be178c975c
#
_entry.id   2e1c5e00c0314db7b30136be178c975c
#
_cell.length_a   1.000
_cell.length_b   1.000
_cell.length_c   1.000
_cell.angle_alpha   90.00
_cell.angle_beta   90.00
_cell.angle_gamma   90.00
#
_symmetry.space_group_name_H-M   'P 1'
#
loop_
_entity.id
_entity.type
_entity.pdbx_description
1 polymer ?
#
loop_
_entity_poly.entity_id
_entity_poly.type
_entity_poly.pdbx_seq_one_letter_code
_entity_poly.pdbx_strand_id
1 'polypeptide(L)'
;MTGGGARAAYQVGVLAAVLEILDPDGRPGFVNPFPIICGTSAGALNAAALACRAHTPHRALARMRKLWESLETSMVYRADASSLARTGVRWLGLLSLGWMLAGKDDKRPRSLLDNTPLAELLARVVNFHRLHANLSRGFVSALAVTASGYTSGEHLTFYQAGRPIEPWHRFLRRAVPTPIGIDHLLASSAIPFVFPARAVRVQGQVEWCGDGSMRQLAPISPAIHLGADRVLVIGTGYRDDTHPEERAEDPPYPSLAQVAGHAMSSIFLDSLAVDVERLERTNSLLEHAVLPDGSATRRVDVLTLTPSQSLDQLALEHLDDLPSEARTLFRVLGVSSEPDRPGGGALMSYLLFEAGYTRRLIELGYADTMRRIDEVTRFFQEARA
;
A
#
# COMPACT_ATOMS: atom_id res chain seq x y z
N MET A 1 -4.14 1.60 5.73
CA MET A 1 -3.43 0.51 5.02
C MET A 1 -2.28 1.13 4.23
N THR A 2 -1.05 0.75 4.55
CA THR A 2 0.15 1.31 3.89
C THR A 2 0.38 0.69 2.51
N GLY A 3 1.27 1.28 1.74
CA GLY A 3 1.82 0.67 0.52
C GLY A 3 2.68 -0.55 0.82
N GLY A 4 3.11 -1.26 -0.24
CA GLY A 4 4.00 -2.41 -0.10
C GLY A 4 3.91 -3.43 -1.23
N GLY A 5 3.25 -3.14 -2.33
CA GLY A 5 3.12 -4.09 -3.44
C GLY A 5 2.50 -5.43 -2.98
N ALA A 6 3.14 -6.55 -3.29
CA ALA A 6 2.67 -7.89 -2.92
C ALA A 6 2.60 -8.10 -1.39
N ARG A 7 3.40 -7.38 -0.59
CA ARG A 7 3.34 -7.40 0.88
C ARG A 7 1.94 -7.05 1.43
N ALA A 8 1.11 -6.34 0.65
CA ALA A 8 -0.24 -5.95 1.07
C ALA A 8 -1.21 -7.14 1.24
N ALA A 9 -0.84 -8.35 0.82
CA ALA A 9 -1.56 -9.57 1.16
C ALA A 9 -1.63 -9.79 2.68
N TYR A 10 -0.60 -9.41 3.44
CA TYR A 10 -0.60 -9.40 4.90
C TYR A 10 -1.81 -8.67 5.49
N GLN A 11 -2.17 -7.51 4.91
CA GLN A 11 -3.30 -6.69 5.37
C GLN A 11 -4.63 -7.43 5.30
N VAL A 12 -4.78 -8.34 4.34
CA VAL A 12 -6.01 -9.14 4.20
C VAL A 12 -6.14 -10.13 5.36
N GLY A 13 -5.03 -10.74 5.78
CA GLY A 13 -4.98 -11.61 6.96
C GLY A 13 -5.34 -10.84 8.24
N VAL A 14 -4.75 -9.67 8.44
CA VAL A 14 -5.08 -8.78 9.57
C VAL A 14 -6.56 -8.44 9.59
N LEU A 15 -7.11 -7.95 8.47
CA LEU A 15 -8.53 -7.60 8.39
C LEU A 15 -9.45 -8.80 8.64
N ALA A 16 -9.07 -10.00 8.17
CA ALA A 16 -9.84 -11.22 8.42
C ALA A 16 -9.90 -11.54 9.91
N ALA A 17 -8.76 -11.52 10.60
CA ALA A 17 -8.69 -11.76 12.04
C ALA A 17 -9.47 -10.69 12.83
N VAL A 18 -9.35 -9.42 12.48
CA VAL A 18 -10.11 -8.34 13.13
C VAL A 18 -11.61 -8.57 13.00
N LEU A 19 -12.12 -8.94 11.82
CA LEU A 19 -13.56 -9.21 11.66
C LEU A 19 -13.99 -10.45 12.46
N GLU A 20 -13.17 -11.49 12.52
CA GLU A 20 -13.46 -12.68 13.31
C GLU A 20 -13.48 -12.39 14.82
N ILE A 21 -12.55 -11.55 15.32
CA ILE A 21 -12.55 -11.10 16.73
C ILE A 21 -13.81 -10.30 17.06
N LEU A 22 -14.28 -9.45 16.14
CA LEU A 22 -15.44 -8.57 16.40
C LEU A 22 -16.79 -9.25 16.15
N ASP A 23 -16.83 -10.25 15.31
CA ASP A 23 -18.03 -10.99 14.92
C ASP A 23 -17.71 -12.46 14.58
N PRO A 24 -17.37 -13.28 15.59
CA PRO A 24 -16.95 -14.66 15.39
C PRO A 24 -18.03 -15.54 14.75
N ASP A 25 -19.29 -15.22 14.98
CA ASP A 25 -20.43 -15.97 14.47
C ASP A 25 -20.86 -15.56 13.05
N GLY A 26 -20.28 -14.49 12.50
CA GLY A 26 -20.63 -13.97 11.18
C GLY A 26 -22.10 -13.51 11.09
N ARG A 27 -22.59 -12.78 12.08
CA ARG A 27 -24.02 -12.43 12.26
C ARG A 27 -24.57 -11.69 11.05
N PRO A 28 -25.78 -12.03 10.58
CA PRO A 28 -26.45 -11.26 9.56
C PRO A 28 -26.62 -9.78 10.00
N GLY A 29 -26.22 -8.85 9.13
CA GLY A 29 -26.34 -7.41 9.41
C GLY A 29 -25.17 -6.83 10.23
N PHE A 30 -24.09 -7.56 10.45
CA PHE A 30 -22.87 -7.01 11.04
C PHE A 30 -22.41 -5.76 10.29
N VAL A 31 -22.26 -4.68 11.03
CA VAL A 31 -21.88 -3.37 10.45
C VAL A 31 -20.38 -3.31 10.27
N ASN A 32 -19.95 -2.75 9.14
CA ASN A 32 -18.53 -2.53 8.85
C ASN A 32 -17.87 -1.72 10.01
N PRO A 33 -16.85 -2.25 10.67
CA PRO A 33 -16.19 -1.56 11.79
C PRO A 33 -15.24 -0.43 11.34
N PHE A 34 -15.05 -0.26 10.03
CA PHE A 34 -14.15 0.72 9.44
C PHE A 34 -14.93 1.81 8.66
N PRO A 35 -15.50 2.82 9.35
CA PRO A 35 -16.28 3.87 8.68
C PRO A 35 -15.41 4.75 7.77
N ILE A 36 -14.14 4.94 8.08
CA ILE A 36 -13.18 5.69 7.26
C ILE A 36 -12.08 4.72 6.84
N ILE A 37 -11.86 4.60 5.53
CA ILE A 37 -10.88 3.68 4.97
C ILE A 37 -9.88 4.48 4.15
N CYS A 38 -8.60 4.42 4.54
CA CYS A 38 -7.50 5.08 3.83
C CYS A 38 -6.49 4.06 3.34
N GLY A 39 -6.01 4.26 2.12
CA GLY A 39 -5.02 3.37 1.55
C GLY A 39 -4.02 4.06 0.62
N THR A 40 -2.83 3.48 0.55
CA THR A 40 -1.74 3.91 -0.31
C THR A 40 -1.24 2.71 -1.11
N SER A 41 -0.94 2.89 -2.39
CA SER A 41 -0.40 1.83 -3.28
C SER A 41 -1.29 0.58 -3.25
N ALA A 42 -0.73 -0.60 -3.06
CA ALA A 42 -1.50 -1.84 -2.90
C ALA A 42 -2.49 -1.79 -1.72
N GLY A 43 -2.19 -1.01 -0.66
CA GLY A 43 -3.15 -0.72 0.40
C GLY A 43 -4.37 0.08 -0.09
N ALA A 44 -4.22 0.92 -1.12
CA ALA A 44 -5.37 1.61 -1.74
C ALA A 44 -6.27 0.64 -2.52
N LEU A 45 -5.69 -0.40 -3.13
CA LEU A 45 -6.44 -1.47 -3.80
C LEU A 45 -7.30 -2.23 -2.78
N ASN A 46 -6.70 -2.63 -1.65
CA ASN A 46 -7.41 -3.28 -0.55
C ASN A 46 -8.49 -2.36 0.05
N ALA A 47 -8.17 -1.07 0.25
CA ALA A 47 -9.10 -0.06 0.76
C ALA A 47 -10.34 0.09 -0.13
N ALA A 48 -10.13 0.22 -1.44
CA ALA A 48 -11.21 0.35 -2.41
C ALA A 48 -12.06 -0.93 -2.49
N ALA A 49 -11.43 -2.11 -2.49
CA ALA A 49 -12.12 -3.40 -2.51
C ALA A 49 -13.02 -3.57 -1.28
N LEU A 50 -12.54 -3.20 -0.09
CA LEU A 50 -13.29 -3.24 1.16
C LEU A 50 -14.43 -2.21 1.14
N ALA A 51 -14.15 -0.94 0.81
CA ALA A 51 -15.13 0.14 0.80
C ALA A 51 -16.27 -0.11 -0.19
N CYS A 52 -15.97 -0.63 -1.39
CA CYS A 52 -16.98 -0.99 -2.39
C CYS A 52 -17.93 -2.10 -1.93
N ARG A 53 -17.60 -2.84 -0.87
CA ARG A 53 -18.40 -3.95 -0.33
C ARG A 53 -18.66 -3.80 1.18
N ALA A 54 -18.54 -2.60 1.73
CA ALA A 54 -18.67 -2.32 3.16
C ALA A 54 -20.00 -2.78 3.78
N HIS A 55 -21.08 -2.88 2.99
CA HIS A 55 -22.37 -3.43 3.41
C HIS A 55 -22.36 -4.94 3.70
N THR A 56 -21.30 -5.67 3.34
CA THR A 56 -21.11 -7.10 3.59
C THR A 56 -19.64 -7.40 3.87
N PRO A 57 -19.09 -6.95 5.02
CA PRO A 57 -17.65 -6.97 5.25
C PRO A 57 -17.04 -8.37 5.21
N HIS A 58 -17.66 -9.39 5.81
CA HIS A 58 -17.17 -10.76 5.74
C HIS A 58 -17.07 -11.28 4.29
N ARG A 59 -18.08 -11.01 3.45
CA ARG A 59 -18.05 -11.40 2.03
C ARG A 59 -17.01 -10.57 1.25
N ALA A 60 -16.78 -9.32 1.64
CA ALA A 60 -15.71 -8.50 1.05
C ALA A 60 -14.37 -9.16 1.30
N LEU A 61 -14.08 -9.52 2.56
CA LEU A 61 -12.80 -10.13 2.95
C LEU A 61 -12.61 -11.51 2.32
N ALA A 62 -13.63 -12.35 2.31
CA ALA A 62 -13.55 -13.67 1.68
C ALA A 62 -13.19 -13.56 0.18
N ARG A 63 -13.71 -12.56 -0.53
CA ARG A 63 -13.35 -12.31 -1.94
C ARG A 63 -11.95 -11.74 -2.09
N MET A 64 -11.55 -10.81 -1.22
CA MET A 64 -10.19 -10.27 -1.23
C MET A 64 -9.18 -11.38 -0.96
N ARG A 65 -9.42 -12.21 0.05
CA ARG A 65 -8.60 -13.38 0.38
C ARG A 65 -8.47 -14.30 -0.82
N LYS A 66 -9.61 -14.71 -1.42
CA LYS A 66 -9.60 -15.57 -2.61
C LYS A 66 -8.79 -14.97 -3.76
N LEU A 67 -8.91 -13.67 -4.00
CA LEU A 67 -8.15 -12.98 -5.05
C LEU A 67 -6.65 -13.06 -4.77
N TRP A 68 -6.21 -12.66 -3.57
CA TRP A 68 -4.80 -12.68 -3.20
C TRP A 68 -4.22 -14.10 -3.18
N GLU A 69 -4.97 -15.12 -2.72
CA GLU A 69 -4.58 -16.53 -2.69
C GLU A 69 -4.47 -17.17 -4.09
N SER A 70 -5.03 -16.54 -5.11
CA SER A 70 -4.98 -16.99 -6.51
C SER A 70 -4.26 -16.00 -7.41
N LEU A 71 -3.54 -15.03 -6.84
CA LEU A 71 -2.85 -14.01 -7.62
C LEU A 71 -1.60 -14.61 -8.30
N GLU A 72 -1.38 -14.20 -9.53
CA GLU A 72 -0.21 -14.51 -10.33
C GLU A 72 0.42 -13.22 -10.84
N THR A 73 1.72 -13.20 -11.00
CA THR A 73 2.47 -12.07 -11.54
C THR A 73 1.89 -11.56 -12.87
N SER A 74 1.45 -12.48 -13.73
CA SER A 74 0.82 -12.18 -15.02
C SER A 74 -0.48 -11.36 -14.93
N MET A 75 -1.17 -11.41 -13.78
CA MET A 75 -2.37 -10.63 -13.51
C MET A 75 -2.06 -9.19 -13.10
N VAL A 76 -0.83 -8.90 -12.72
CA VAL A 76 -0.40 -7.59 -12.21
C VAL A 76 0.47 -6.86 -13.22
N TYR A 77 1.47 -7.54 -13.79
CA TYR A 77 2.35 -6.95 -14.79
C TYR A 77 2.85 -7.97 -15.81
N ARG A 78 3.24 -7.47 -16.97
CA ARG A 78 3.84 -8.29 -18.01
C ARG A 78 5.33 -8.46 -17.76
N ALA A 79 5.77 -9.71 -17.61
CA ALA A 79 7.15 -10.10 -17.47
C ALA A 79 7.62 -11.06 -18.61
N ASP A 80 6.83 -11.17 -19.69
CA ASP A 80 7.16 -12.03 -20.83
C ASP A 80 8.41 -11.53 -21.57
N ALA A 81 9.19 -12.44 -22.17
CA ALA A 81 10.46 -12.16 -22.83
C ALA A 81 10.33 -11.06 -23.90
N SER A 82 9.22 -11.03 -24.64
CA SER A 82 8.96 -10.02 -25.67
C SER A 82 8.75 -8.61 -25.10
N SER A 83 8.11 -8.49 -23.96
CA SER A 83 7.89 -7.23 -23.25
C SER A 83 9.18 -6.72 -22.61
N LEU A 84 9.92 -7.62 -21.95
CA LEU A 84 11.22 -7.30 -21.35
C LEU A 84 12.25 -6.91 -22.40
N ALA A 85 12.33 -7.63 -23.53
CA ALA A 85 13.22 -7.31 -24.64
C ALA A 85 12.90 -5.94 -25.25
N ARG A 86 11.61 -5.63 -25.52
CA ARG A 86 11.18 -4.30 -26.02
C ARG A 86 11.55 -3.18 -25.08
N THR A 87 11.34 -3.39 -23.78
CA THR A 87 11.71 -2.41 -22.75
C THR A 87 13.22 -2.26 -22.66
N GLY A 88 13.98 -3.35 -22.66
CA GLY A 88 15.44 -3.34 -22.65
C GLY A 88 16.04 -2.60 -23.83
N VAL A 89 15.56 -2.87 -25.06
CA VAL A 89 16.00 -2.15 -26.28
C VAL A 89 15.70 -0.65 -26.19
N ARG A 90 14.54 -0.25 -25.64
CA ARG A 90 14.21 1.18 -25.45
C ARG A 90 15.15 1.85 -24.44
N TRP A 91 15.47 1.18 -23.33
CA TRP A 91 16.42 1.69 -22.34
C TRP A 91 17.84 1.76 -22.89
N LEU A 92 18.30 0.73 -23.60
CA LEU A 92 19.61 0.75 -24.29
C LEU A 92 19.68 1.87 -25.33
N GLY A 93 18.61 2.07 -26.12
CA GLY A 93 18.50 3.18 -27.05
C GLY A 93 18.56 4.54 -26.38
N LEU A 94 17.92 4.69 -25.22
CA LEU A 94 17.99 5.93 -24.42
C LEU A 94 19.42 6.17 -23.88
N LEU A 95 20.06 5.15 -23.34
CA LEU A 95 21.40 5.26 -22.75
C LEU A 95 22.50 5.46 -23.79
N SER A 96 22.37 4.85 -24.97
CA SER A 96 23.39 4.91 -26.05
C SER A 96 23.16 6.06 -27.04
N LEU A 97 21.91 6.34 -27.42
CA LEU A 97 21.54 7.29 -28.46
C LEU A 97 20.53 8.34 -27.98
N GLY A 98 20.33 8.48 -26.67
CA GLY A 98 19.30 9.35 -26.06
C GLY A 98 19.43 10.81 -26.50
N TRP A 99 20.61 11.30 -26.73
CA TRP A 99 20.89 12.64 -27.26
C TRP A 99 20.34 12.86 -28.68
N MET A 100 20.29 11.82 -29.52
CA MET A 100 19.70 11.85 -30.87
C MET A 100 18.18 11.73 -30.86
N LEU A 101 17.60 11.18 -29.77
CA LEU A 101 16.17 10.98 -29.60
C LEU A 101 15.50 12.13 -28.82
N ALA A 102 16.27 13.15 -28.43
CA ALA A 102 15.79 14.32 -27.71
C ALA A 102 14.83 15.14 -28.59
N GLY A 103 13.55 14.81 -28.57
CA GLY A 103 12.51 15.47 -29.37
C GLY A 103 11.36 14.54 -29.81
N LYS A 104 11.50 13.24 -29.59
CA LYS A 104 10.44 12.26 -29.91
C LYS A 104 9.96 11.57 -28.62
N ASP A 105 9.04 12.22 -27.90
CA ASP A 105 8.50 11.74 -26.61
C ASP A 105 7.86 10.34 -26.68
N ASP A 106 7.34 9.97 -27.82
CA ASP A 106 6.61 8.71 -28.03
C ASP A 106 7.52 7.45 -28.00
N LYS A 107 8.84 7.62 -28.11
CA LYS A 107 9.83 6.51 -28.13
C LYS A 107 10.58 6.32 -26.81
N ARG A 108 10.38 7.22 -25.83
CA ARG A 108 11.07 7.12 -24.55
C ARG A 108 10.45 6.01 -23.68
N PRO A 109 11.27 5.19 -23.00
CA PRO A 109 10.76 4.22 -22.04
C PRO A 109 10.08 4.97 -20.89
N ARG A 110 8.88 4.55 -20.52
CA ARG A 110 8.09 5.17 -19.44
C ARG A 110 8.25 4.43 -18.12
N SER A 111 8.57 3.13 -18.15
CA SER A 111 8.70 2.24 -16.99
C SER A 111 9.45 0.97 -17.39
N LEU A 112 9.84 0.17 -16.39
CA LEU A 112 10.46 -1.14 -16.61
C LEU A 112 9.42 -2.21 -16.94
N LEU A 113 8.26 -2.17 -16.30
CA LEU A 113 7.19 -3.16 -16.43
C LEU A 113 5.88 -2.50 -16.92
N ASP A 114 5.09 -3.26 -17.65
CA ASP A 114 3.76 -2.88 -18.11
C ASP A 114 2.71 -3.43 -17.13
N ASN A 115 1.96 -2.56 -16.45
CA ASN A 115 0.91 -2.91 -15.51
C ASN A 115 -0.51 -2.86 -16.10
N THR A 116 -0.64 -2.97 -17.41
CA THR A 116 -1.96 -3.08 -18.07
C THR A 116 -2.81 -4.22 -17.49
N PRO A 117 -2.27 -5.43 -17.17
CA PRO A 117 -3.04 -6.49 -16.54
C PRO A 117 -3.68 -6.08 -15.21
N LEU A 118 -2.98 -5.29 -14.39
CA LEU A 118 -3.55 -4.76 -13.14
C LEU A 118 -4.77 -3.86 -13.40
N ALA A 119 -4.73 -3.02 -14.44
CA ALA A 119 -5.87 -2.18 -14.80
C ALA A 119 -7.09 -3.02 -15.19
N GLU A 120 -6.89 -4.09 -15.97
CA GLU A 120 -7.93 -5.04 -16.37
C GLU A 120 -8.47 -5.82 -15.16
N LEU A 121 -7.61 -6.24 -14.24
CA LEU A 121 -8.00 -6.91 -13.00
C LEU A 121 -8.88 -5.99 -12.15
N LEU A 122 -8.45 -4.74 -11.93
CA LEU A 122 -9.20 -3.76 -11.13
C LEU A 122 -10.57 -3.46 -11.75
N ALA A 123 -10.67 -3.36 -13.07
CA ALA A 123 -11.95 -3.14 -13.77
C ALA A 123 -12.94 -4.29 -13.52
N ARG A 124 -12.46 -5.51 -13.32
CA ARG A 124 -13.29 -6.70 -13.03
C ARG A 124 -13.68 -6.83 -11.56
N VAL A 125 -12.79 -6.43 -10.63
CA VAL A 125 -12.99 -6.75 -9.20
C VAL A 125 -13.52 -5.59 -8.38
N VAL A 126 -13.25 -4.32 -8.77
CA VAL A 126 -13.66 -3.11 -8.04
C VAL A 126 -14.88 -2.47 -8.73
N ASN A 127 -15.96 -2.34 -7.99
CA ASN A 127 -17.19 -1.72 -8.49
C ASN A 127 -17.46 -0.39 -7.77
N PHE A 128 -17.05 0.72 -8.35
CA PHE A 128 -17.18 2.06 -7.78
C PHE A 128 -18.63 2.57 -7.67
N HIS A 129 -19.60 2.03 -8.43
CA HIS A 129 -21.02 2.34 -8.21
C HIS A 129 -21.48 1.88 -6.83
N ARG A 130 -20.93 0.76 -6.33
CA ARG A 130 -21.20 0.29 -4.96
C ARG A 130 -20.56 1.18 -3.90
N LEU A 131 -19.39 1.78 -4.17
CA LEU A 131 -18.78 2.75 -3.28
C LEU A 131 -19.76 3.93 -3.04
N HIS A 132 -20.29 4.52 -4.12
CA HIS A 132 -21.26 5.61 -3.99
C HIS A 132 -22.48 5.20 -3.17
N ALA A 133 -23.05 4.03 -3.44
CA ALA A 133 -24.19 3.50 -2.69
C ALA A 133 -23.86 3.24 -1.20
N ASN A 134 -22.66 2.73 -0.89
CA ASN A 134 -22.24 2.49 0.48
C ASN A 134 -22.00 3.78 1.26
N LEU A 135 -21.44 4.81 0.61
CA LEU A 135 -21.28 6.15 1.18
C LEU A 135 -22.64 6.80 1.46
N SER A 136 -23.57 6.75 0.50
CA SER A 136 -24.92 7.33 0.65
C SER A 136 -25.74 6.64 1.73
N ARG A 137 -25.53 5.36 1.98
CA ARG A 137 -26.23 4.57 2.99
C ARG A 137 -25.52 4.52 4.36
N GLY A 138 -24.35 5.14 4.48
CA GLY A 138 -23.57 5.17 5.73
C GLY A 138 -22.86 3.86 6.09
N PHE A 139 -22.75 2.89 5.18
CA PHE A 139 -21.93 1.68 5.42
C PHE A 139 -20.42 1.98 5.46
N VAL A 140 -20.01 3.06 4.84
CA VAL A 140 -18.70 3.69 4.94
C VAL A 140 -18.90 5.20 4.87
N SER A 141 -18.14 5.97 5.64
CA SER A 141 -18.24 7.42 5.70
C SER A 141 -17.31 8.09 4.68
N ALA A 142 -16.11 7.53 4.50
CA ALA A 142 -15.14 8.04 3.53
C ALA A 142 -14.16 6.96 3.06
N LEU A 143 -13.74 7.09 1.80
CA LEU A 143 -12.59 6.40 1.23
C LEU A 143 -11.55 7.44 0.82
N ALA A 144 -10.28 7.23 1.17
CA ALA A 144 -9.16 8.02 0.70
C ALA A 144 -8.08 7.17 0.05
N VAL A 145 -7.54 7.67 -1.05
CA VAL A 145 -6.44 7.09 -1.83
C VAL A 145 -5.38 8.15 -2.02
N THR A 146 -4.12 7.82 -1.71
CA THR A 146 -3.03 8.79 -1.84
C THR A 146 -2.19 8.53 -3.08
N ALA A 147 -1.68 9.59 -3.71
CA ALA A 147 -0.73 9.54 -4.81
C ALA A 147 0.28 10.67 -4.70
N SER A 148 1.43 10.53 -5.36
CA SER A 148 2.44 11.58 -5.45
C SER A 148 2.35 12.28 -6.81
N GLY A 149 2.08 13.58 -6.84
CA GLY A 149 2.06 14.39 -8.06
C GLY A 149 3.48 14.70 -8.52
N TYR A 150 3.80 14.30 -9.75
CA TYR A 150 5.07 14.65 -10.38
C TYR A 150 5.07 16.07 -10.97
N THR A 151 3.88 16.54 -11.41
CA THR A 151 3.73 17.86 -12.01
C THR A 151 3.74 18.96 -10.94
N SER A 152 2.95 18.77 -9.88
CA SER A 152 2.85 19.74 -8.77
C SER A 152 3.93 19.57 -7.70
N GLY A 153 4.54 18.40 -7.60
CA GLY A 153 5.43 18.04 -6.48
C GLY A 153 4.70 17.81 -5.16
N GLU A 154 3.37 17.73 -5.15
CA GLU A 154 2.56 17.56 -3.96
C GLU A 154 2.22 16.09 -3.69
N HIS A 155 2.04 15.74 -2.42
CA HIS A 155 1.37 14.51 -2.00
C HIS A 155 -0.14 14.74 -2.00
N LEU A 156 -0.85 14.02 -2.84
CA LEU A 156 -2.28 14.18 -3.07
C LEU A 156 -3.06 13.12 -2.29
N THR A 157 -4.09 13.55 -1.58
CA THR A 157 -5.08 12.67 -0.97
C THR A 157 -6.40 12.83 -1.72
N PHE A 158 -6.70 11.92 -2.63
CA PHE A 158 -7.99 11.82 -3.27
C PHE A 158 -8.97 11.19 -2.31
N TYR A 159 -10.11 11.84 -2.05
CA TYR A 159 -11.11 11.26 -1.16
C TYR A 159 -12.53 11.43 -1.68
N GLN A 160 -13.36 10.46 -1.34
CA GLN A 160 -14.81 10.48 -1.57
C GLN A 160 -15.52 10.18 -0.26
N ALA A 161 -16.45 11.04 0.14
CA ALA A 161 -17.14 10.94 1.42
C ALA A 161 -18.66 11.01 1.23
N GLY A 162 -19.41 10.43 2.17
CA GLY A 162 -20.88 10.46 2.18
C GLY A 162 -21.47 11.80 2.62
N ARG A 163 -20.66 12.66 3.22
CA ARG A 163 -21.00 14.04 3.60
C ARG A 163 -19.91 15.00 3.14
N PRO A 164 -20.22 16.29 2.94
CA PRO A 164 -19.20 17.28 2.65
C PRO A 164 -18.14 17.33 3.78
N ILE A 165 -16.87 17.31 3.36
CA ILE A 165 -15.71 17.49 4.25
C ILE A 165 -14.87 18.59 3.61
N GLU A 166 -14.48 19.59 4.39
CA GLU A 166 -13.60 20.66 3.95
C GLU A 166 -12.26 20.11 3.48
N PRO A 167 -11.82 20.41 2.23
CA PRO A 167 -10.52 20.02 1.74
C PRO A 167 -9.41 20.68 2.56
N TRP A 168 -8.43 19.91 2.98
CA TRP A 168 -7.28 20.47 3.70
C TRP A 168 -6.07 20.66 2.79
N HIS A 169 -5.31 21.68 3.08
CA HIS A 169 -4.03 21.97 2.45
C HIS A 169 -2.95 22.14 3.54
N ARG A 170 -1.81 21.50 3.33
CA ARG A 170 -0.62 21.61 4.17
C ARG A 170 0.60 21.72 3.27
N PHE A 171 1.75 22.04 3.82
CA PHE A 171 2.97 22.12 3.02
C PHE A 171 3.19 20.82 2.22
N LEU A 172 3.22 20.94 0.90
CA LEU A 172 3.37 19.84 -0.07
C LEU A 172 2.35 18.70 0.07
N ARG A 173 1.18 18.94 0.70
CA ARG A 173 0.12 17.94 0.87
C ARG A 173 -1.24 18.57 0.64
N ARG A 174 -2.00 18.02 -0.28
CA ARG A 174 -3.32 18.54 -0.68
C ARG A 174 -4.37 17.44 -0.71
N ALA A 175 -5.53 17.73 -0.13
CA ALA A 175 -6.71 16.89 -0.25
C ALA A 175 -7.55 17.32 -1.46
N VAL A 176 -8.03 16.33 -2.21
CA VAL A 176 -8.79 16.52 -3.44
C VAL A 176 -10.11 15.74 -3.34
N PRO A 177 -11.24 16.39 -3.06
CA PRO A 177 -12.55 15.74 -3.12
C PRO A 177 -12.86 15.36 -4.56
N THR A 178 -13.07 14.06 -4.81
CA THR A 178 -13.33 13.56 -6.16
C THR A 178 -13.98 12.18 -6.11
N PRO A 179 -14.82 11.82 -7.09
CA PRO A 179 -15.19 10.42 -7.28
C PRO A 179 -13.95 9.57 -7.55
N ILE A 180 -13.71 8.59 -6.68
CA ILE A 180 -12.56 7.70 -6.83
C ILE A 180 -12.84 6.68 -7.93
N GLY A 181 -11.85 6.46 -8.80
CA GLY A 181 -11.90 5.53 -9.91
C GLY A 181 -10.60 4.77 -10.10
N ILE A 182 -10.54 3.93 -11.14
CA ILE A 182 -9.40 3.06 -11.44
C ILE A 182 -8.11 3.87 -11.62
N ASP A 183 -8.16 5.02 -12.28
CA ASP A 183 -6.97 5.85 -12.51
C ASP A 183 -6.34 6.35 -11.21
N HIS A 184 -7.14 6.62 -10.18
CA HIS A 184 -6.62 6.99 -8.86
C HIS A 184 -5.90 5.80 -8.18
N LEU A 185 -6.44 4.56 -8.33
CA LEU A 185 -5.80 3.36 -7.80
C LEU A 185 -4.49 3.05 -8.54
N LEU A 186 -4.50 3.15 -9.87
CA LEU A 186 -3.30 2.96 -10.68
C LEU A 186 -2.24 4.04 -10.43
N ALA A 187 -2.64 5.29 -10.22
CA ALA A 187 -1.76 6.37 -9.82
C ALA A 187 -1.11 6.07 -8.47
N SER A 188 -1.94 5.67 -7.49
CA SER A 188 -1.49 5.32 -6.15
C SER A 188 -0.48 4.17 -6.12
N SER A 189 -0.57 3.23 -7.08
CA SER A 189 0.28 2.03 -7.15
C SER A 189 1.34 2.09 -8.26
N ALA A 190 1.57 3.26 -8.85
CA ALA A 190 2.59 3.46 -9.88
C ALA A 190 3.99 3.61 -9.25
N ILE A 191 4.58 2.47 -8.85
CA ILE A 191 5.92 2.41 -8.25
C ILE A 191 6.94 3.06 -9.20
N PRO A 192 7.74 4.04 -8.73
CA PRO A 192 8.70 4.76 -9.55
C PRO A 192 9.62 3.83 -10.31
N PHE A 193 9.87 4.15 -11.57
CA PHE A 193 10.66 3.37 -12.52
C PHE A 193 10.08 1.99 -12.88
N VAL A 194 9.37 1.33 -11.95
CA VAL A 194 8.81 -0.01 -12.15
C VAL A 194 7.54 0.06 -12.98
N PHE A 195 6.58 0.88 -12.58
CA PHE A 195 5.30 1.06 -13.28
C PHE A 195 5.14 2.46 -13.88
N PRO A 196 4.37 2.60 -14.98
CA PRO A 196 4.19 3.89 -15.63
C PRO A 196 3.42 4.87 -14.74
N ALA A 197 3.83 6.15 -14.75
CA ALA A 197 3.06 7.23 -14.15
C ALA A 197 1.67 7.32 -14.76
N ARG A 198 0.67 7.73 -13.96
CA ARG A 198 -0.72 7.82 -14.39
C ARG A 198 -1.19 9.27 -14.40
N ALA A 199 -1.87 9.67 -15.48
CA ALA A 199 -2.50 10.98 -15.54
C ALA A 199 -3.86 10.94 -14.80
N VAL A 200 -4.04 11.88 -13.87
CA VAL A 200 -5.30 12.09 -13.14
C VAL A 200 -5.73 13.54 -13.28
N ARG A 201 -7.03 13.80 -13.34
CA ARG A 201 -7.53 15.18 -13.38
C ARG A 201 -7.69 15.72 -11.95
N VAL A 202 -7.03 16.85 -11.70
CA VAL A 202 -7.12 17.58 -10.45
C VAL A 202 -7.59 19.01 -10.76
N GLN A 203 -8.78 19.37 -10.32
CA GLN A 203 -9.37 20.68 -10.59
C GLN A 203 -9.36 21.09 -12.09
N GLY A 204 -9.62 20.10 -12.96
CA GLY A 204 -9.66 20.31 -14.42
C GLY A 204 -8.30 20.21 -15.13
N GLN A 205 -7.18 20.26 -14.41
CA GLN A 205 -5.83 20.13 -14.95
C GLN A 205 -5.35 18.67 -14.91
N VAL A 206 -4.46 18.31 -15.82
CA VAL A 206 -3.80 17.00 -15.82
C VAL A 206 -2.63 17.01 -14.84
N GLU A 207 -2.67 16.10 -13.90
CA GLU A 207 -1.58 15.82 -12.95
C GLU A 207 -1.01 14.44 -13.25
N TRP A 208 0.27 14.35 -13.51
CA TRP A 208 0.96 13.08 -13.60
C TRP A 208 1.30 12.58 -12.21
N CYS A 209 0.85 11.39 -11.87
CA CYS A 209 0.99 10.83 -10.54
C CYS A 209 1.80 9.53 -10.54
N GLY A 210 2.51 9.32 -9.45
CA GLY A 210 3.18 8.10 -9.06
C GLY A 210 2.72 7.61 -7.70
N ASP A 211 3.35 6.54 -7.21
CA ASP A 211 2.99 5.86 -5.97
C ASP A 211 2.86 6.83 -4.79
N GLY A 212 1.75 6.67 -4.06
CA GLY A 212 1.42 7.53 -2.93
C GLY A 212 2.37 7.43 -1.74
N SER A 213 3.17 6.36 -1.65
CA SER A 213 4.18 6.22 -0.59
C SER A 213 5.33 7.21 -0.75
N MET A 214 5.56 7.69 -1.97
CA MET A 214 6.51 8.78 -2.19
C MET A 214 6.00 10.04 -1.50
N ARG A 215 6.85 10.74 -0.77
CA ARG A 215 6.50 11.97 -0.02
C ARG A 215 5.39 11.79 1.03
N GLN A 216 5.07 10.56 1.43
CA GLN A 216 4.07 10.30 2.47
C GLN A 216 4.63 10.55 3.87
N LEU A 217 4.83 11.81 4.24
CA LEU A 217 5.41 12.21 5.54
C LEU A 217 4.47 12.01 6.73
N ALA A 218 3.18 11.79 6.50
CA ALA A 218 2.16 11.65 7.54
C ALA A 218 1.05 10.68 7.06
N PRO A 219 1.31 9.37 7.06
CA PRO A 219 0.39 8.35 6.55
C PRO A 219 -0.94 8.28 7.33
N ILE A 220 -0.97 8.67 8.60
CA ILE A 220 -2.17 8.67 9.44
C ILE A 220 -3.04 9.91 9.22
N SER A 221 -2.42 11.02 8.81
CA SER A 221 -3.07 12.34 8.67
C SER A 221 -4.38 12.33 7.84
N PRO A 222 -4.50 11.63 6.71
CA PRO A 222 -5.77 11.57 5.97
C PRO A 222 -6.94 11.04 6.79
N ALA A 223 -6.73 10.00 7.60
CA ALA A 223 -7.79 9.44 8.45
C ALA A 223 -8.26 10.46 9.51
N ILE A 224 -7.31 11.18 10.14
CA ILE A 224 -7.60 12.21 11.13
C ILE A 224 -8.40 13.37 10.52
N HIS A 225 -8.00 13.85 9.33
CA HIS A 225 -8.71 14.92 8.63
C HIS A 225 -10.11 14.51 8.16
N LEU A 226 -10.32 13.23 7.85
CA LEU A 226 -11.63 12.68 7.52
C LEU A 226 -12.52 12.45 8.76
N GLY A 227 -12.00 12.66 9.97
CA GLY A 227 -12.76 12.64 11.22
C GLY A 227 -12.56 11.38 12.06
N ALA A 228 -11.51 10.59 11.84
CA ALA A 228 -11.22 9.43 12.69
C ALA A 228 -10.69 9.85 14.06
N ASP A 229 -11.30 9.33 15.13
CA ASP A 229 -10.82 9.45 16.52
C ASP A 229 -9.96 8.25 16.92
N ARG A 230 -10.04 7.18 16.15
CA ARG A 230 -9.23 5.96 16.30
C ARG A 230 -8.74 5.49 14.96
N VAL A 231 -7.50 5.09 14.87
CA VAL A 231 -6.87 4.65 13.64
C VAL A 231 -6.22 3.29 13.81
N LEU A 232 -6.82 2.26 13.21
CA LEU A 232 -6.14 0.99 13.00
C LEU A 232 -5.17 1.15 11.82
N VAL A 233 -3.89 1.08 12.11
CA VAL A 233 -2.82 1.12 11.12
C VAL A 233 -2.38 -0.29 10.80
N ILE A 234 -2.46 -0.67 9.51
CA ILE A 234 -1.94 -1.95 9.04
C ILE A 234 -0.74 -1.66 8.16
N GLY A 235 0.44 -1.90 8.72
CA GLY A 235 1.73 -1.71 8.04
C GLY A 235 2.20 -2.98 7.33
N THR A 236 3.20 -2.83 6.46
CA THR A 236 3.84 -3.94 5.72
C THR A 236 5.34 -4.02 5.99
N GLY A 237 5.83 -3.22 6.96
CA GLY A 237 7.21 -3.22 7.42
C GLY A 237 7.40 -4.15 8.61
N TYR A 238 8.43 -4.97 8.57
CA TYR A 238 8.94 -5.69 9.72
C TYR A 238 9.87 -4.78 10.49
N ARG A 239 9.70 -4.73 11.80
CA ARG A 239 10.63 -4.03 12.69
C ARG A 239 11.45 -5.10 13.41
N ASP A 240 12.71 -5.14 13.09
CA ASP A 240 13.66 -5.96 13.84
C ASP A 240 14.12 -5.16 15.07
N ASP A 241 13.58 -5.49 16.22
CA ASP A 241 14.03 -4.92 17.51
C ASP A 241 15.20 -5.71 18.09
N THR A 242 15.67 -6.76 17.40
CA THR A 242 16.88 -7.49 17.80
C THR A 242 18.13 -6.72 17.40
N HIS A 243 19.18 -6.88 18.20
CA HIS A 243 20.47 -6.22 17.99
C HIS A 243 21.01 -6.49 16.58
N PRO A 244 21.79 -5.55 16.00
CA PRO A 244 22.41 -5.77 14.71
C PRO A 244 23.17 -7.08 14.73
N GLU A 245 22.80 -7.99 13.82
CA GLU A 245 23.56 -9.22 13.57
C GLU A 245 25.04 -8.89 13.43
N GLU A 246 25.91 -9.79 13.84
CA GLU A 246 27.34 -9.65 13.63
C GLU A 246 27.61 -9.37 12.16
N ARG A 247 27.94 -8.13 11.86
CA ARG A 247 28.23 -7.71 10.48
C ARG A 247 29.52 -8.40 10.06
N ALA A 248 29.53 -8.96 8.87
CA ALA A 248 30.76 -9.45 8.27
C ALA A 248 31.81 -8.33 8.29
N GLU A 249 33.06 -8.67 8.64
CA GLU A 249 34.17 -7.69 8.71
C GLU A 249 34.41 -7.01 7.35
N ASP A 250 34.16 -7.73 6.23
CA ASP A 250 34.32 -7.23 4.87
C ASP A 250 33.11 -7.63 4.00
N PRO A 251 32.00 -6.87 4.06
CA PRO A 251 30.80 -7.18 3.29
C PRO A 251 31.03 -6.93 1.78
N PRO A 252 30.50 -7.78 0.89
CA PRO A 252 30.60 -7.56 -0.55
C PRO A 252 29.86 -6.28 -0.98
N TYR A 253 30.27 -5.74 -2.14
CA TYR A 253 29.56 -4.58 -2.73
C TYR A 253 28.07 -4.92 -2.96
N PRO A 254 27.12 -4.03 -2.58
CA PRO A 254 25.69 -4.32 -2.67
C PRO A 254 25.22 -4.49 -4.12
N SER A 255 24.38 -5.48 -4.37
CA SER A 255 23.76 -5.68 -5.69
C SER A 255 22.74 -4.56 -6.02
N LEU A 256 22.40 -4.41 -7.31
CA LEU A 256 21.34 -3.46 -7.72
C LEU A 256 20.01 -3.76 -7.03
N ALA A 257 19.68 -5.04 -6.83
CA ALA A 257 18.47 -5.45 -6.10
C ALA A 257 18.49 -5.04 -4.63
N GLN A 258 19.65 -5.11 -3.97
CA GLN A 258 19.80 -4.65 -2.57
C GLN A 258 19.65 -3.13 -2.48
N VAL A 259 20.31 -2.38 -3.36
CA VAL A 259 20.19 -0.90 -3.39
C VAL A 259 18.75 -0.46 -3.71
N ALA A 260 18.12 -1.07 -4.72
CA ALA A 260 16.73 -0.78 -5.07
C ALA A 260 15.76 -1.17 -3.96
N GLY A 261 15.97 -2.33 -3.33
CA GLY A 261 15.16 -2.79 -2.20
C GLY A 261 15.26 -1.84 -1.00
N HIS A 262 16.47 -1.36 -0.68
CA HIS A 262 16.66 -0.37 0.39
C HIS A 262 15.94 0.96 0.08
N ALA A 263 16.08 1.46 -1.14
CA ALA A 263 15.37 2.66 -1.58
C ALA A 263 13.84 2.49 -1.50
N MET A 264 13.31 1.33 -1.90
CA MET A 264 11.88 1.04 -1.76
C MET A 264 11.46 0.95 -0.31
N SER A 265 12.24 0.30 0.56
CA SER A 265 11.93 0.23 1.99
C SER A 265 11.86 1.62 2.61
N SER A 266 12.79 2.52 2.33
CA SER A 266 12.73 3.91 2.79
C SER A 266 11.48 4.64 2.29
N ILE A 267 11.04 4.40 1.07
CA ILE A 267 9.83 5.03 0.51
C ILE A 267 8.56 4.50 1.19
N PHE A 268 8.50 3.20 1.48
CA PHE A 268 7.25 2.54 1.90
C PHE A 268 7.10 2.39 3.42
N LEU A 269 8.19 2.35 4.19
CA LEU A 269 8.15 1.90 5.58
C LEU A 269 8.50 2.98 6.61
N ASP A 270 9.50 3.82 6.34
CA ASP A 270 10.11 4.67 7.37
C ASP A 270 9.15 5.74 7.93
N SER A 271 8.28 6.30 7.09
CA SER A 271 7.39 7.40 7.49
C SER A 271 6.32 6.99 8.50
N LEU A 272 5.90 5.72 8.54
CA LEU A 272 4.83 5.26 9.41
C LEU A 272 5.24 5.28 10.89
N ALA A 273 6.39 4.73 11.21
CA ALA A 273 6.87 4.66 12.60
C ALA A 273 7.01 6.06 13.20
N VAL A 274 7.60 6.98 12.44
CA VAL A 274 7.77 8.38 12.85
C VAL A 274 6.42 9.10 13.05
N ASP A 275 5.43 8.84 12.21
CA ASP A 275 4.11 9.47 12.33
C ASP A 275 3.31 8.93 13.52
N VAL A 276 3.41 7.62 13.80
CA VAL A 276 2.83 7.00 15.02
C VAL A 276 3.47 7.59 16.27
N GLU A 277 4.80 7.62 16.36
CA GLU A 277 5.51 8.20 17.51
C GLU A 277 5.13 9.66 17.75
N ARG A 278 5.02 10.45 16.67
CA ARG A 278 4.56 11.85 16.75
C ARG A 278 3.14 11.95 17.30
N LEU A 279 2.24 11.05 16.86
CA LEU A 279 0.85 11.03 17.33
C LEU A 279 0.77 10.66 18.82
N GLU A 280 1.49 9.63 19.25
CA GLU A 280 1.57 9.20 20.65
C GLU A 280 2.12 10.33 21.55
N ARG A 281 3.18 10.99 21.11
CA ARG A 281 3.72 12.17 21.79
C ARG A 281 2.69 13.31 21.88
N THR A 282 1.94 13.55 20.81
CA THR A 282 0.87 14.55 20.81
C THR A 282 -0.23 14.18 21.79
N ASN A 283 -0.65 12.91 21.83
CA ASN A 283 -1.65 12.41 22.79
C ASN A 283 -1.18 12.61 24.22
N SER A 284 0.06 12.28 24.56
CA SER A 284 0.61 12.51 25.92
C SER A 284 0.62 13.98 26.32
N LEU A 285 0.91 14.89 25.39
CA LEU A 285 0.84 16.34 25.67
C LEU A 285 -0.61 16.79 25.91
N LEU A 286 -1.57 16.23 25.20
CA LEU A 286 -2.99 16.56 25.33
C LEU A 286 -3.60 16.10 26.67
N GLU A 287 -3.05 15.10 27.32
CA GLU A 287 -3.47 14.66 28.67
C GLU A 287 -3.28 15.76 29.73
N HIS A 288 -2.35 16.68 29.51
CA HIS A 288 -2.00 17.75 30.44
C HIS A 288 -2.34 19.15 29.92
N ALA A 289 -2.83 19.27 28.67
CA ALA A 289 -3.10 20.56 28.03
C ALA A 289 -4.55 21.00 28.24
N VAL A 290 -4.74 22.27 28.59
CA VAL A 290 -6.04 22.92 28.48
C VAL A 290 -6.17 23.50 27.08
N LEU A 291 -7.05 22.91 26.27
CA LEU A 291 -7.28 23.38 24.92
C LEU A 291 -8.30 24.53 24.92
N PRO A 292 -8.12 25.55 24.06
CA PRO A 292 -9.15 26.58 23.84
C PRO A 292 -10.45 25.94 23.31
N ASP A 293 -11.58 26.54 23.64
CA ASP A 293 -12.88 26.16 23.10
C ASP A 293 -12.85 26.21 21.56
N GLY A 294 -13.37 25.16 20.92
CA GLY A 294 -13.38 25.02 19.46
C GLY A 294 -12.03 24.58 18.85
N SER A 295 -11.05 24.16 19.67
CA SER A 295 -9.82 23.56 19.13
C SER A 295 -10.12 22.34 18.26
N ALA A 296 -9.53 22.31 17.06
CA ALA A 296 -9.57 21.14 16.19
C ALA A 296 -8.62 20.00 16.64
N THR A 297 -7.75 20.30 17.62
CA THR A 297 -6.80 19.32 18.16
C THR A 297 -7.50 18.42 19.14
N ARG A 298 -7.41 17.13 18.94
CA ARG A 298 -8.03 16.11 19.79
C ARG A 298 -7.12 14.91 19.94
N ARG A 299 -7.34 14.12 20.98
CA ARG A 299 -6.71 12.81 21.11
C ARG A 299 -7.18 11.89 19.99
N VAL A 300 -6.27 11.10 19.44
CA VAL A 300 -6.56 10.07 18.43
C VAL A 300 -5.84 8.80 18.83
N ASP A 301 -6.60 7.77 19.17
CA ASP A 301 -6.02 6.49 19.56
C ASP A 301 -5.49 5.75 18.32
N VAL A 302 -4.35 5.11 18.46
CA VAL A 302 -3.73 4.35 17.36
C VAL A 302 -3.43 2.92 17.80
N LEU A 303 -3.79 1.96 16.96
CA LEU A 303 -3.36 0.57 17.05
C LEU A 303 -2.60 0.22 15.78
N THR A 304 -1.33 -0.16 15.91
CA THR A 304 -0.49 -0.54 14.77
C THR A 304 -0.29 -2.04 14.75
N LEU A 305 -0.64 -2.66 13.62
CA LEU A 305 -0.39 -4.08 13.33
C LEU A 305 0.61 -4.18 12.18
N THR A 306 1.74 -4.82 12.43
CA THR A 306 2.85 -5.01 11.48
C THR A 306 3.34 -6.45 11.52
N PRO A 307 3.99 -6.96 10.46
CA PRO A 307 4.52 -8.31 10.42
C PRO A 307 5.48 -8.61 11.55
N SER A 308 5.36 -9.79 12.14
CA SER A 308 6.28 -10.32 13.15
C SER A 308 7.49 -11.06 12.56
N GLN A 309 7.56 -11.19 11.24
CA GLN A 309 8.64 -11.84 10.50
C GLN A 309 9.08 -10.98 9.34
N SER A 310 10.34 -11.13 8.91
CA SER A 310 10.87 -10.44 7.73
C SER A 310 10.19 -10.93 6.46
N LEU A 311 9.42 -10.04 5.83
CA LEU A 311 8.77 -10.34 4.55
C LEU A 311 9.77 -10.50 3.40
N ASP A 312 10.97 -9.95 3.56
CA ASP A 312 12.07 -10.05 2.60
C ASP A 312 12.66 -11.46 2.58
N GLN A 313 12.85 -12.05 3.76
CA GLN A 313 13.29 -13.44 3.89
C GLN A 313 12.24 -14.40 3.37
N LEU A 314 10.97 -14.21 3.76
CA LEU A 314 9.86 -15.00 3.22
C LEU A 314 9.76 -14.91 1.69
N ALA A 315 10.04 -13.74 1.09
CA ALA A 315 10.03 -13.63 -0.36
C ALA A 315 11.11 -14.48 -1.02
N LEU A 316 12.31 -14.55 -0.45
CA LEU A 316 13.40 -15.37 -1.00
C LEU A 316 13.08 -16.87 -1.01
N GLU A 317 12.30 -17.35 -0.03
CA GLU A 317 11.82 -18.75 0.02
C GLU A 317 10.89 -19.08 -1.17
N HIS A 318 10.28 -18.07 -1.79
CA HIS A 318 9.34 -18.18 -2.91
C HIS A 318 9.91 -17.72 -4.26
N LEU A 319 11.23 -17.55 -4.38
CA LEU A 319 11.87 -17.10 -5.63
C LEU A 319 11.53 -18.01 -6.82
N ASP A 320 11.43 -19.31 -6.57
CA ASP A 320 11.17 -20.31 -7.60
C ASP A 320 9.70 -20.39 -8.03
N ASP A 321 8.78 -19.76 -7.29
CA ASP A 321 7.37 -19.63 -7.68
C ASP A 321 7.19 -18.65 -8.86
N LEU A 322 8.15 -17.74 -9.09
CA LEU A 322 8.08 -16.78 -10.19
C LEU A 322 8.15 -17.45 -11.57
N PRO A 323 7.43 -16.91 -12.57
CA PRO A 323 7.67 -17.23 -13.97
C PRO A 323 9.15 -17.13 -14.35
N SER A 324 9.63 -18.00 -15.25
CA SER A 324 11.05 -18.13 -15.61
C SER A 324 11.69 -16.81 -16.04
N GLU A 325 10.96 -16.01 -16.80
CA GLU A 325 11.44 -14.71 -17.32
C GLU A 325 11.57 -13.68 -16.19
N ALA A 326 10.56 -13.59 -15.30
CA ALA A 326 10.61 -12.70 -14.14
C ALA A 326 11.74 -13.11 -13.20
N ARG A 327 11.88 -14.42 -12.92
CA ARG A 327 12.97 -14.97 -12.10
C ARG A 327 14.33 -14.64 -12.67
N THR A 328 14.50 -14.77 -13.99
CA THR A 328 15.73 -14.41 -14.69
C THR A 328 16.05 -12.93 -14.53
N LEU A 329 15.04 -12.05 -14.71
CA LEU A 329 15.20 -10.61 -14.49
C LEU A 329 15.69 -10.31 -13.05
N PHE A 330 15.06 -10.89 -12.05
CA PHE A 330 15.45 -10.68 -10.66
C PHE A 330 16.85 -11.20 -10.35
N ARG A 331 17.25 -12.36 -10.91
CA ARG A 331 18.61 -12.89 -10.77
C ARG A 331 19.66 -11.97 -11.43
N VAL A 332 19.37 -11.41 -12.60
CA VAL A 332 20.24 -10.42 -13.27
C VAL A 332 20.41 -9.16 -12.42
N LEU A 333 19.37 -8.73 -11.70
CA LEU A 333 19.44 -7.60 -10.77
C LEU A 333 20.20 -7.94 -9.47
N GLY A 334 20.54 -9.21 -9.25
CA GLY A 334 21.28 -9.68 -8.09
C GLY A 334 20.41 -10.15 -6.92
N VAL A 335 19.17 -10.60 -7.20
CA VAL A 335 18.37 -11.35 -6.22
C VAL A 335 18.94 -12.76 -6.14
N SER A 336 19.25 -13.21 -4.92
CA SER A 336 19.78 -14.53 -4.64
C SER A 336 19.17 -15.10 -3.36
N SER A 337 18.74 -16.36 -3.42
CA SER A 337 18.33 -17.16 -2.27
C SER A 337 19.46 -18.07 -1.78
N GLU A 338 20.69 -17.97 -2.33
CA GLU A 338 21.82 -18.79 -1.92
C GLU A 338 22.21 -18.49 -0.44
N PRO A 339 22.43 -19.51 0.39
CA PRO A 339 22.75 -19.33 1.82
C PRO A 339 23.99 -18.45 2.06
N ASP A 340 25.01 -18.57 1.19
CA ASP A 340 26.26 -17.84 1.31
C ASP A 340 26.18 -16.37 0.83
N ARG A 341 25.15 -16.01 0.06
CA ARG A 341 24.95 -14.67 -0.49
C ARG A 341 23.47 -14.35 -0.65
N PRO A 342 22.66 -14.39 0.43
CA PRO A 342 21.27 -13.98 0.32
C PRO A 342 21.20 -12.48 0.01
N GLY A 343 20.30 -12.07 -0.89
CA GLY A 343 20.20 -10.65 -1.21
C GLY A 343 19.04 -10.31 -2.12
N GLY A 344 18.64 -9.04 -2.09
CA GLY A 344 17.58 -8.53 -2.96
C GLY A 344 16.16 -8.93 -2.58
N GLY A 345 15.95 -9.63 -1.46
CA GLY A 345 14.64 -10.02 -0.95
C GLY A 345 13.72 -8.82 -0.74
N ALA A 346 14.26 -7.70 -0.33
CA ALA A 346 13.50 -6.45 -0.18
C ALA A 346 12.83 -6.03 -1.50
N LEU A 347 13.58 -5.96 -2.61
CA LEU A 347 13.00 -5.64 -3.92
C LEU A 347 11.96 -6.68 -4.34
N MET A 348 12.30 -7.95 -4.19
CA MET A 348 11.46 -9.06 -4.60
C MET A 348 10.12 -9.07 -3.87
N SER A 349 10.12 -8.86 -2.56
CA SER A 349 8.91 -8.88 -1.72
C SER A 349 7.83 -7.87 -2.12
N TYR A 350 8.18 -6.78 -2.82
CA TYR A 350 7.22 -5.84 -3.38
C TYR A 350 6.59 -6.32 -4.68
N LEU A 351 7.27 -7.16 -5.44
CA LEU A 351 6.90 -7.53 -6.82
C LEU A 351 6.54 -9.00 -6.99
N LEU A 352 6.63 -9.81 -5.93
CA LEU A 352 6.32 -11.24 -5.94
C LEU A 352 4.81 -11.45 -5.75
N PHE A 353 4.07 -11.34 -6.85
CA PHE A 353 2.62 -11.57 -6.87
C PHE A 353 2.30 -13.04 -7.21
N GLU A 354 2.78 -13.96 -6.37
CA GLU A 354 2.55 -15.41 -6.54
C GLU A 354 1.77 -15.97 -5.35
N ALA A 355 0.86 -16.92 -5.66
CA ALA A 355 -0.07 -17.48 -4.69
C ALA A 355 0.61 -18.12 -3.47
N GLY A 356 1.79 -18.72 -3.62
CA GLY A 356 2.57 -19.30 -2.52
C GLY A 356 2.92 -18.22 -1.48
N TYR A 357 3.57 -17.17 -1.93
CA TYR A 357 3.98 -16.05 -1.08
C TYR A 357 2.78 -15.30 -0.48
N THR A 358 1.78 -14.95 -1.28
CA THR A 358 0.64 -14.17 -0.80
C THR A 358 -0.21 -14.91 0.22
N ARG A 359 -0.38 -16.24 0.10
CA ARG A 359 -1.03 -17.10 1.11
C ARG A 359 -0.26 -17.05 2.43
N ARG A 360 1.07 -17.20 2.36
CA ARG A 360 1.92 -17.15 3.55
C ARG A 360 1.79 -15.82 4.28
N LEU A 361 1.69 -14.70 3.54
CA LEU A 361 1.49 -13.37 4.12
C LEU A 361 0.10 -13.21 4.76
N ILE A 362 -0.95 -13.75 4.16
CA ILE A 362 -2.30 -13.74 4.73
C ILE A 362 -2.32 -14.53 6.05
N GLU A 363 -1.72 -15.72 6.07
CA GLU A 363 -1.60 -16.54 7.28
C GLU A 363 -0.83 -15.82 8.39
N LEU A 364 0.28 -15.17 8.03
CA LEU A 364 1.07 -14.38 8.96
C LEU A 364 0.25 -13.23 9.55
N GLY A 365 -0.42 -12.44 8.70
CA GLY A 365 -1.24 -11.31 9.15
C GLY A 365 -2.39 -11.74 10.06
N TYR A 366 -3.02 -12.87 9.77
CA TYR A 366 -4.04 -13.45 10.62
C TYR A 366 -3.44 -13.88 11.98
N ALA A 367 -2.35 -14.64 11.98
CA ALA A 367 -1.70 -15.13 13.20
C ALA A 367 -1.17 -13.99 14.07
N ASP A 368 -0.56 -12.96 13.48
CA ASP A 368 -0.06 -11.78 14.21
C ASP A 368 -1.19 -11.03 14.92
N THR A 369 -2.32 -10.90 14.26
CA THR A 369 -3.49 -10.22 14.82
C THR A 369 -4.12 -11.04 15.94
N MET A 370 -4.27 -12.35 15.75
CA MET A 370 -4.84 -13.25 16.76
C MET A 370 -3.97 -13.34 18.03
N ARG A 371 -2.64 -13.20 17.92
CA ARG A 371 -1.77 -13.10 19.10
C ARG A 371 -2.01 -11.84 19.93
N ARG A 372 -2.61 -10.81 19.34
CA ARG A 372 -2.95 -9.53 19.99
C ARG A 372 -4.46 -9.34 20.18
N ILE A 373 -5.20 -10.45 20.32
CA ILE A 373 -6.66 -10.46 20.39
C ILE A 373 -7.21 -9.51 21.48
N ASP A 374 -6.62 -9.49 22.66
CA ASP A 374 -7.08 -8.64 23.79
C ASP A 374 -6.90 -7.15 23.48
N GLU A 375 -5.81 -6.80 22.81
CA GLU A 375 -5.51 -5.43 22.40
C GLU A 375 -6.44 -4.95 21.29
N VAL A 376 -6.67 -5.79 20.29
CA VAL A 376 -7.64 -5.53 19.23
C VAL A 376 -9.04 -5.37 19.81
N THR A 377 -9.45 -6.28 20.69
CA THR A 377 -10.77 -6.25 21.34
C THR A 377 -10.95 -4.95 22.10
N ARG A 378 -10.00 -4.56 22.94
CA ARG A 378 -10.03 -3.31 23.71
C ARG A 378 -10.12 -2.11 22.79
N PHE A 379 -9.30 -2.05 21.75
CA PHE A 379 -9.27 -0.96 20.78
C PHE A 379 -10.64 -0.71 20.13
N PHE A 380 -11.42 -1.75 19.84
CA PHE A 380 -12.73 -1.60 19.22
C PHE A 380 -13.88 -1.46 20.24
N GLN A 381 -13.74 -1.96 21.48
CA GLN A 381 -14.80 -1.91 22.51
C GLN A 381 -14.89 -0.56 23.19
N GLU A 382 -13.80 0.09 23.51
CA GLU A 382 -13.79 1.41 24.15
C GLU A 382 -14.46 2.51 23.29
N ALA A 383 -14.81 2.23 22.04
CA ALA A 383 -15.59 3.12 21.16
C ALA A 383 -17.09 3.18 21.50
N ARG A 384 -17.59 2.38 22.46
CA ARG A 384 -19.01 2.27 22.78
C ARG A 384 -19.42 2.94 24.11
N ALA A 385 -18.46 3.54 24.80
CA ALA A 385 -18.71 4.40 25.97
C ALA A 385 -18.70 5.88 25.55
#